data_599a8982c0fbd61b3db1f4a7e3ef9ce9
#
_entry.id   599a8982c0fbd61b3db1f4a7e3ef9ce9
#
_cell.length_a   1.000
_cell.length_b   1.000
_cell.length_c   1.000
_cell.angle_alpha   90.00
_cell.angle_beta   90.00
_cell.angle_gamma   90.00
#
_symmetry.space_group_name_H-M   'P 1'
#
loop_
_entity.id
_entity.type
_entity.pdbx_description
1 polymer ?
#
loop_
_entity_poly.entity_id
_entity_poly.type
_entity_poly.pdbx_seq_one_letter_code
_entity_poly.pdbx_strand_id
1 'polypeptide(L)'
;MNKSPLNTVLLLAALLTGSQADFANACTTFTHRAADGIVFAGNMDLMVPVGGLVMVNRKGIAKRNIRPNEDGTTANWITSYGSVSFNIAGKGFAWGGLNEAGLAIQTLEVRTEKYPKPDHRIPLDNGSWIQYALDMAGSVADVIAMDKTIRPVKDGGYGFHVIVADASGASAVIEYIDEEMVVYTGKTLPVRALSNISYEKALWSYRNDGPRWWWFGMGDSPHRFAEVARGVEQYEPSTHTNSTRHALESLVRAANQYTLWSVVYNIDKRKIWFRTVRSGNTKHIALSDFDFSCDAPSLMLDVDTTELGHVADKFQSYDQQENQRVFTEGTTNYGIIVSAKDTAMLMDHIESYQCAP
;
A
#
# COMPACT_ATOMS: atom_id res chain seq x y z
N MET A 1 -12.15 16.50 34.86
CA MET A 1 -12.49 15.57 33.75
C MET A 1 -11.29 15.59 32.77
N ASN A 2 -10.37 14.64 32.96
CA ASN A 2 -9.19 14.51 32.11
C ASN A 2 -9.62 13.89 30.76
N LYS A 3 -9.61 14.68 29.71
CA LYS A 3 -9.73 14.14 28.35
C LYS A 3 -8.47 13.34 28.07
N SER A 4 -8.64 12.06 27.77
CA SER A 4 -7.58 11.13 27.41
C SER A 4 -6.74 11.71 26.25
N PRO A 5 -5.39 11.66 26.27
CA PRO A 5 -4.54 12.11 25.18
C PRO A 5 -4.76 11.32 23.86
N LEU A 6 -5.46 10.19 23.93
CA LEU A 6 -5.86 9.40 22.74
C LEU A 6 -6.82 10.16 21.79
N ASN A 7 -7.57 11.16 22.27
CA ASN A 7 -8.51 11.89 21.41
C ASN A 7 -7.83 12.80 20.38
N THR A 8 -6.55 13.09 20.52
CA THR A 8 -5.83 14.03 19.64
C THR A 8 -5.15 13.30 18.46
N VAL A 9 -4.77 12.04 18.62
CA VAL A 9 -4.33 11.19 17.50
C VAL A 9 -5.52 10.83 16.59
N LEU A 10 -6.74 10.81 17.14
CA LEU A 10 -8.00 10.73 16.38
C LEU A 10 -8.26 11.97 15.48
N LEU A 11 -7.59 13.09 15.72
CA LEU A 11 -7.74 14.31 14.92
C LEU A 11 -6.99 14.28 13.59
N LEU A 12 -6.02 13.38 13.38
CA LEU A 12 -5.42 13.19 12.05
C LEU A 12 -6.47 12.76 11.01
N ALA A 13 -7.52 12.08 11.46
CA ALA A 13 -8.62 11.63 10.61
C ALA A 13 -9.73 12.68 10.41
N ALA A 14 -9.86 13.67 11.30
CA ALA A 14 -11.05 14.51 11.38
C ALA A 14 -10.92 15.90 10.71
N LEU A 15 -9.74 16.31 10.26
CA LEU A 15 -9.50 17.67 9.73
C LEU A 15 -9.63 17.82 8.21
N LEU A 16 -9.98 16.75 7.49
CA LEU A 16 -10.25 16.81 6.04
C LEU A 16 -11.67 17.29 5.68
N THR A 17 -12.45 17.80 6.64
CA THR A 17 -13.82 18.31 6.37
C THR A 17 -13.89 19.77 5.94
N GLY A 18 -12.75 20.41 5.68
CA GLY A 18 -12.68 21.78 5.19
C GLY A 18 -12.49 21.82 3.66
N SER A 19 -13.56 22.08 2.94
CA SER A 19 -13.67 22.21 1.47
C SER A 19 -13.55 20.87 0.71
N GLN A 20 -14.69 20.34 0.29
CA GLN A 20 -14.80 19.27 -0.69
C GLN A 20 -14.40 19.81 -2.09
N ALA A 21 -13.11 19.99 -2.32
CA ALA A 21 -12.62 19.80 -3.66
C ALA A 21 -12.60 18.28 -3.90
N ASP A 22 -13.17 17.80 -5.00
CA ASP A 22 -13.18 16.39 -5.41
C ASP A 22 -11.76 15.91 -5.74
N PHE A 23 -10.93 15.72 -4.72
CA PHE A 23 -9.54 15.29 -4.86
C PHE A 23 -9.51 13.76 -4.89
N ALA A 24 -9.60 13.18 -6.07
CA ALA A 24 -9.40 11.76 -6.26
C ALA A 24 -7.90 11.44 -6.26
N ASN A 25 -7.40 10.81 -5.20
CA ASN A 25 -6.15 10.07 -5.29
C ASN A 25 -6.29 9.02 -6.39
N ALA A 26 -5.25 8.83 -7.17
CA ALA A 26 -5.39 8.22 -8.50
C ALA A 26 -4.52 6.97 -8.70
N CYS A 27 -4.33 6.12 -7.66
CA CYS A 27 -3.51 4.90 -7.74
C CYS A 27 -4.04 3.88 -8.76
N THR A 28 -3.13 3.07 -9.29
CA THR A 28 -3.46 2.00 -10.23
C THR A 28 -2.54 0.83 -9.99
N THR A 29 -3.07 -0.38 -9.95
CA THR A 29 -2.28 -1.60 -9.71
C THR A 29 -2.79 -2.74 -10.57
N PHE A 30 -1.91 -3.65 -10.96
CA PHE A 30 -2.25 -4.88 -11.67
C PHE A 30 -1.27 -6.00 -11.35
N THR A 31 -1.67 -7.23 -11.69
CA THR A 31 -0.81 -8.41 -11.61
C THR A 31 -1.08 -9.34 -12.79
N HIS A 32 -0.04 -9.99 -13.29
CA HIS A 32 -0.16 -11.04 -14.32
C HIS A 32 0.99 -12.06 -14.19
N ARG A 33 0.76 -13.23 -14.79
CA ARG A 33 1.81 -14.22 -14.94
C ARG A 33 2.62 -13.90 -16.19
N ALA A 34 3.92 -13.75 -16.03
CA ALA A 34 4.87 -13.57 -17.12
C ALA A 34 5.73 -14.84 -17.33
N ALA A 35 6.51 -14.87 -18.41
CA ALA A 35 7.42 -15.98 -18.68
C ALA A 35 8.48 -16.18 -17.58
N ASP A 36 8.88 -15.10 -16.95
CA ASP A 36 9.94 -15.06 -15.93
C ASP A 36 9.44 -14.87 -14.49
N GLY A 37 8.16 -15.11 -14.27
CA GLY A 37 7.52 -15.09 -12.95
C GLY A 37 6.24 -14.27 -12.87
N ILE A 38 5.67 -14.18 -11.67
CA ILE A 38 4.48 -13.38 -11.42
C ILE A 38 4.92 -11.93 -11.21
N VAL A 39 4.33 -11.03 -12.01
CA VAL A 39 4.54 -9.60 -11.92
C VAL A 39 3.37 -8.96 -11.19
N PHE A 40 3.69 -8.13 -10.20
CA PHE A 40 2.76 -7.26 -9.51
C PHE A 40 3.28 -5.82 -9.63
N ALA A 41 2.46 -4.88 -10.05
CA ALA A 41 2.93 -3.55 -10.39
C ALA A 41 1.89 -2.47 -10.08
N GLY A 42 2.34 -1.28 -9.64
CA GLY A 42 1.43 -0.18 -9.36
C GLY A 42 2.06 1.20 -9.37
N ASN A 43 1.20 2.18 -9.64
CA ASN A 43 1.46 3.60 -9.48
C ASN A 43 0.91 4.10 -8.15
N MET A 44 1.70 4.89 -7.46
CA MET A 44 1.26 5.74 -6.37
C MET A 44 0.99 7.13 -6.91
N ASP A 45 -0.26 7.52 -6.90
CA ASP A 45 -0.70 8.82 -7.37
C ASP A 45 -1.32 9.61 -6.22
N LEU A 46 -0.85 10.84 -6.02
CA LEU A 46 -1.28 11.69 -4.94
C LEU A 46 -1.21 13.16 -5.36
N MET A 47 -2.27 13.90 -5.11
CA MET A 47 -2.38 15.30 -5.55
C MET A 47 -1.37 16.25 -4.93
N VAL A 48 -0.82 15.88 -3.79
CA VAL A 48 0.20 16.66 -3.10
C VAL A 48 1.51 15.89 -3.06
N PRO A 49 2.64 16.55 -3.26
CA PRO A 49 3.94 15.89 -3.11
C PRO A 49 4.14 15.49 -1.65
N VAL A 50 4.25 14.19 -1.41
CA VAL A 50 4.64 13.66 -0.12
C VAL A 50 5.95 12.93 -0.28
N GLY A 51 6.82 13.03 0.71
CA GLY A 51 7.98 12.17 0.80
C GLY A 51 7.57 10.73 1.06
N GLY A 52 8.41 9.78 0.68
CA GLY A 52 8.19 8.37 0.92
C GLY A 52 9.46 7.65 1.32
N LEU A 53 9.32 6.60 2.13
CA LEU A 53 10.43 5.75 2.54
C LEU A 53 10.21 4.32 2.06
N VAL A 54 11.25 3.73 1.47
CA VAL A 54 11.35 2.29 1.26
C VAL A 54 11.93 1.70 2.54
N MET A 55 11.16 0.85 3.23
CA MET A 55 11.51 0.29 4.53
C MET A 55 11.82 -1.20 4.42
N VAL A 56 12.90 -1.63 5.07
CA VAL A 56 13.17 -3.06 5.33
C VAL A 56 12.62 -3.39 6.71
N ASN A 57 11.60 -4.24 6.73
CA ASN A 57 10.91 -4.67 7.94
C ASN A 57 11.37 -6.08 8.33
N ARG A 58 11.73 -6.25 9.59
CA ARG A 58 12.28 -7.48 10.15
C ARG A 58 11.18 -8.44 10.61
N LYS A 59 11.48 -9.73 10.65
CA LYS A 59 10.65 -10.76 11.31
C LYS A 59 11.05 -10.94 12.78
N GLY A 60 10.19 -11.58 13.55
CA GLY A 60 10.40 -11.76 14.99
C GLY A 60 10.25 -10.51 15.82
N ILE A 61 9.66 -9.45 15.27
CA ILE A 61 9.42 -8.18 15.96
C ILE A 61 8.06 -8.19 16.64
N ALA A 62 8.03 -7.90 17.93
CA ALA A 62 6.79 -7.64 18.64
C ALA A 62 6.27 -6.24 18.29
N LYS A 63 5.10 -6.21 17.67
CA LYS A 63 4.39 -4.97 17.29
C LYS A 63 3.06 -4.88 18.00
N ARG A 64 2.57 -3.67 18.14
CA ARG A 64 1.20 -3.39 18.58
C ARG A 64 0.61 -2.25 17.76
N ASN A 65 -0.69 -2.26 17.57
CA ASN A 65 -1.37 -1.13 16.96
C ASN A 65 -1.53 0.02 17.96
N ILE A 66 -1.40 1.25 17.47
CA ILE A 66 -1.57 2.46 18.28
C ILE A 66 -3.05 2.70 18.65
N ARG A 67 -3.96 2.22 17.82
CA ARG A 67 -5.41 2.39 18.02
C ARG A 67 -6.00 1.21 18.80
N PRO A 68 -6.44 1.40 20.04
CA PRO A 68 -7.14 0.36 20.79
C PRO A 68 -8.56 0.14 20.27
N ASN A 69 -9.12 -1.02 20.59
CA ASN A 69 -10.55 -1.29 20.51
C ASN A 69 -11.34 -0.40 21.50
N GLU A 70 -12.67 -0.42 21.39
CA GLU A 70 -13.56 0.30 22.29
C GLU A 70 -13.44 -0.16 23.76
N ASP A 71 -13.10 -1.43 23.99
CA ASP A 71 -12.82 -2.01 25.29
C ASP A 71 -11.37 -1.75 25.79
N GLY A 72 -10.57 -0.99 25.03
CA GLY A 72 -9.19 -0.67 25.35
C GLY A 72 -8.17 -1.72 24.93
N THR A 73 -8.58 -2.85 24.32
CA THR A 73 -7.64 -3.85 23.80
C THR A 73 -6.94 -3.34 22.54
N THR A 74 -5.68 -3.73 22.33
CA THR A 74 -4.90 -3.39 21.15
C THR A 74 -4.49 -4.65 20.41
N ALA A 75 -4.37 -4.55 19.06
CA ALA A 75 -3.72 -5.59 18.28
C ALA A 75 -2.26 -5.72 18.72
N ASN A 76 -1.87 -6.95 19.03
CA ASN A 76 -0.48 -7.30 19.27
C ASN A 76 -0.13 -8.49 18.38
N TRP A 77 1.01 -8.42 17.70
CA TRP A 77 1.48 -9.54 16.88
C TRP A 77 2.99 -9.61 16.87
N ILE A 78 3.52 -10.79 16.56
CA ILE A 78 4.94 -10.99 16.30
C ILE A 78 5.08 -11.22 14.80
N THR A 79 5.90 -10.43 14.13
CA THR A 79 6.08 -10.51 12.68
C THR A 79 6.63 -11.87 12.26
N SER A 80 5.90 -12.58 11.40
CA SER A 80 6.29 -13.88 10.86
C SER A 80 7.23 -13.76 9.67
N TYR A 81 7.10 -12.68 8.90
CA TYR A 81 7.86 -12.48 7.67
C TYR A 81 8.59 -11.13 7.68
N GLY A 82 9.80 -11.14 7.14
CA GLY A 82 10.47 -9.93 6.71
C GLY A 82 9.86 -9.39 5.41
N SER A 83 9.90 -8.09 5.22
CA SER A 83 9.32 -7.45 4.03
C SER A 83 10.07 -6.19 3.63
N VAL A 84 9.90 -5.80 2.36
CA VAL A 84 10.20 -4.44 1.90
C VAL A 84 8.88 -3.76 1.60
N SER A 85 8.63 -2.62 2.25
CA SER A 85 7.43 -1.82 2.07
C SER A 85 7.74 -0.43 1.56
N PHE A 86 6.83 0.12 0.75
CA PHE A 86 6.80 1.51 0.32
C PHE A 86 5.82 2.26 1.21
N ASN A 87 6.32 3.28 1.91
CA ASN A 87 5.57 3.99 2.93
C ASN A 87 5.37 5.44 2.53
N ILE A 88 4.15 5.92 2.59
CA ILE A 88 3.78 7.31 2.37
C ILE A 88 4.02 8.06 3.69
N ALA A 89 4.63 9.23 3.63
CA ALA A 89 4.86 10.04 4.82
C ALA A 89 5.62 9.30 5.95
N GLY A 90 6.48 8.33 5.60
CA GLY A 90 7.36 7.66 6.56
C GLY A 90 6.88 6.30 7.07
N LYS A 91 7.67 5.71 7.96
CA LYS A 91 7.44 4.40 8.56
C LYS A 91 6.12 4.38 9.34
N GLY A 92 5.36 3.30 9.20
CA GLY A 92 4.04 3.13 9.81
C GLY A 92 2.87 3.41 8.86
N PHE A 93 3.14 3.94 7.66
CA PHE A 93 2.12 4.27 6.66
C PHE A 93 2.38 3.47 5.37
N ALA A 94 2.37 2.15 5.48
CA ALA A 94 2.61 1.26 4.36
C ALA A 94 1.51 1.41 3.29
N TRP A 95 1.92 1.75 2.06
CA TRP A 95 1.06 1.76 0.88
C TRP A 95 1.02 0.39 0.20
N GLY A 96 2.14 -0.33 0.22
CA GLY A 96 2.27 -1.66 -0.34
C GLY A 96 3.66 -2.23 -0.13
N GLY A 97 3.88 -3.47 -0.57
CA GLY A 97 5.18 -4.12 -0.42
C GLY A 97 5.20 -5.56 -0.89
N LEU A 98 6.35 -6.20 -0.65
CA LEU A 98 6.62 -7.61 -0.91
C LEU A 98 7.28 -8.23 0.32
N ASN A 99 6.81 -9.40 0.77
CA ASN A 99 7.44 -10.13 1.88
C ASN A 99 8.25 -11.36 1.43
N GLU A 100 8.98 -11.97 2.37
CA GLU A 100 9.83 -13.16 2.13
C GLU A 100 9.04 -14.35 1.58
N ALA A 101 7.78 -14.53 2.00
CA ALA A 101 6.93 -15.60 1.47
C ALA A 101 6.54 -15.37 0.00
N GLY A 102 6.64 -14.14 -0.50
CA GLY A 102 6.23 -13.75 -1.84
C GLY A 102 4.79 -13.29 -1.91
N LEU A 103 4.30 -12.72 -0.84
CA LEU A 103 3.06 -11.97 -0.86
C LEU A 103 3.36 -10.53 -1.28
N ALA A 104 2.77 -10.08 -2.39
CA ALA A 104 2.76 -8.68 -2.81
C ALA A 104 1.36 -8.10 -2.60
N ILE A 105 1.27 -6.93 -1.98
CA ILE A 105 0.01 -6.27 -1.67
C ILE A 105 0.13 -4.76 -1.88
N GLN A 106 -0.96 -4.14 -2.30
CA GLN A 106 -1.06 -2.69 -2.44
C GLN A 106 -2.46 -2.20 -2.12
N THR A 107 -2.52 -1.08 -1.42
CA THR A 107 -3.75 -0.37 -1.11
C THR A 107 -4.01 0.75 -2.10
N LEU A 108 -5.29 0.98 -2.40
CA LEU A 108 -5.75 2.12 -3.17
C LEU A 108 -6.91 2.78 -2.42
N GLU A 109 -6.98 4.10 -2.48
CA GLU A 109 -8.11 4.82 -1.92
C GLU A 109 -9.38 4.56 -2.73
N VAL A 110 -10.50 4.41 -2.01
CA VAL A 110 -11.83 4.32 -2.61
C VAL A 110 -12.86 4.99 -1.70
N ARG A 111 -13.84 5.69 -2.30
CA ARG A 111 -14.80 6.50 -1.53
C ARG A 111 -16.08 5.75 -1.15
N THR A 112 -16.36 4.64 -1.81
CA THR A 112 -17.61 3.90 -1.68
C THR A 112 -17.60 2.84 -0.59
N GLU A 113 -16.46 2.60 0.05
CA GLU A 113 -16.31 1.59 1.07
C GLU A 113 -17.13 1.88 2.32
N LYS A 114 -17.85 0.85 2.77
CA LYS A 114 -18.53 0.83 4.07
C LYS A 114 -17.92 -0.29 4.89
N TYR A 115 -17.13 0.06 5.87
CA TYR A 115 -16.44 -0.90 6.74
C TYR A 115 -17.37 -1.49 7.79
N PRO A 116 -17.04 -2.70 8.28
CA PRO A 116 -17.75 -3.34 9.37
C PRO A 116 -17.86 -2.42 10.58
N LYS A 117 -19.02 -2.47 11.25
CA LYS A 117 -19.22 -1.81 12.55
C LYS A 117 -18.26 -2.40 13.59
N PRO A 118 -18.01 -1.67 14.68
CA PRO A 118 -17.27 -2.21 15.81
C PRO A 118 -17.85 -3.55 16.28
N ASP A 119 -16.99 -4.55 16.39
CA ASP A 119 -17.28 -5.91 16.84
C ASP A 119 -16.07 -6.45 17.63
N HIS A 120 -15.97 -7.77 17.81
CA HIS A 120 -14.88 -8.42 18.51
C HIS A 120 -13.54 -8.39 17.75
N ARG A 121 -13.55 -8.04 16.47
CA ARG A 121 -12.32 -7.95 15.65
C ARG A 121 -11.54 -6.70 16.01
N ILE A 122 -10.23 -6.80 15.90
CA ILE A 122 -9.30 -5.74 16.24
C ILE A 122 -9.27 -4.70 15.11
N PRO A 123 -9.48 -3.40 15.39
CA PRO A 123 -9.46 -2.37 14.37
C PRO A 123 -8.04 -2.05 13.92
N LEU A 124 -7.79 -2.04 12.61
CA LEU A 124 -6.58 -1.52 12.01
C LEU A 124 -6.90 -0.44 10.96
N ASP A 125 -6.19 0.68 11.02
CA ASP A 125 -6.18 1.68 9.96
C ASP A 125 -5.48 1.13 8.70
N ASN A 126 -5.60 1.84 7.58
CA ASN A 126 -5.08 1.40 6.28
C ASN A 126 -3.60 0.98 6.33
N GLY A 127 -2.72 1.87 6.79
CA GLY A 127 -1.27 1.59 6.81
C GLY A 127 -0.92 0.40 7.71
N SER A 128 -1.54 0.33 8.88
CA SER A 128 -1.37 -0.77 9.83
C SER A 128 -1.93 -2.09 9.27
N TRP A 129 -3.06 -2.05 8.55
CA TRP A 129 -3.66 -3.23 7.94
C TRP A 129 -2.74 -3.82 6.84
N ILE A 130 -2.18 -2.96 5.98
CA ILE A 130 -1.21 -3.39 4.95
C ILE A 130 0.06 -3.95 5.58
N GLN A 131 0.60 -3.27 6.60
CA GLN A 131 1.80 -3.76 7.29
C GLN A 131 1.52 -5.08 8.01
N TYR A 132 0.35 -5.24 8.65
CA TYR A 132 -0.06 -6.50 9.29
C TYR A 132 -0.15 -7.64 8.27
N ALA A 133 -0.71 -7.38 7.09
CA ALA A 133 -0.75 -8.38 6.01
C ALA A 133 0.67 -8.79 5.57
N LEU A 134 1.58 -7.85 5.38
CA LEU A 134 2.99 -8.14 5.03
C LEU A 134 3.72 -8.89 6.14
N ASP A 135 3.42 -8.60 7.39
CA ASP A 135 4.04 -9.21 8.57
C ASP A 135 3.55 -10.65 8.83
N MET A 136 2.26 -10.95 8.56
CA MET A 136 1.59 -12.15 9.06
C MET A 136 1.12 -13.11 7.98
N ALA A 137 0.87 -12.65 6.74
CA ALA A 137 0.31 -13.47 5.68
C ALA A 137 1.38 -13.96 4.70
N GLY A 138 1.39 -15.25 4.41
CA GLY A 138 2.27 -15.85 3.39
C GLY A 138 1.56 -16.08 2.05
N SER A 139 0.23 -15.96 2.02
CA SER A 139 -0.60 -16.25 0.86
C SER A 139 -1.82 -15.34 0.77
N VAL A 140 -2.45 -15.30 -0.41
CA VAL A 140 -3.75 -14.63 -0.62
C VAL A 140 -4.82 -15.19 0.33
N ALA A 141 -4.80 -16.49 0.58
CA ALA A 141 -5.74 -17.13 1.50
C ALA A 141 -5.58 -16.64 2.95
N ASP A 142 -4.34 -16.41 3.39
CA ASP A 142 -4.07 -15.87 4.72
C ASP A 142 -4.59 -14.44 4.85
N VAL A 143 -4.40 -13.60 3.81
CA VAL A 143 -4.94 -12.22 3.80
C VAL A 143 -6.47 -12.22 3.91
N ILE A 144 -7.15 -13.09 3.17
CA ILE A 144 -8.61 -13.24 3.26
C ILE A 144 -9.01 -13.70 4.67
N ALA A 145 -8.24 -14.61 5.26
CA ALA A 145 -8.53 -15.13 6.60
C ALA A 145 -8.37 -14.09 7.72
N MET A 146 -7.62 -13.00 7.49
CA MET A 146 -7.47 -11.90 8.45
C MET A 146 -8.82 -11.31 8.87
N ASP A 147 -9.82 -11.31 8.01
CA ASP A 147 -11.15 -10.76 8.34
C ASP A 147 -11.82 -11.43 9.56
N LYS A 148 -11.38 -12.62 9.94
CA LYS A 148 -11.90 -13.29 11.15
C LYS A 148 -11.49 -12.62 12.45
N THR A 149 -10.38 -11.88 12.45
CA THR A 149 -9.76 -11.32 13.66
C THR A 149 -9.46 -9.82 13.55
N ILE A 150 -9.34 -9.32 12.35
CA ILE A 150 -9.00 -7.93 12.05
C ILE A 150 -10.14 -7.30 11.25
N ARG A 151 -10.52 -6.08 11.59
CA ARG A 151 -11.42 -5.27 10.76
C ARG A 151 -10.73 -3.96 10.36
N PRO A 152 -10.91 -3.50 9.12
CA PRO A 152 -10.41 -2.19 8.74
C PRO A 152 -11.25 -1.09 9.40
N VAL A 153 -10.60 0.04 9.64
CA VAL A 153 -11.28 1.28 10.07
C VAL A 153 -10.90 2.41 9.14
N LYS A 154 -11.84 3.33 8.94
CA LYS A 154 -11.56 4.54 8.16
C LYS A 154 -10.61 5.44 8.92
N ASP A 155 -9.63 5.94 8.20
CA ASP A 155 -8.73 6.98 8.66
C ASP A 155 -8.92 8.20 7.77
N GLY A 156 -9.27 9.34 8.35
CA GLY A 156 -9.43 10.57 7.59
C GLY A 156 -10.63 10.65 6.62
N GLY A 157 -11.62 9.79 6.74
CA GLY A 157 -12.85 9.88 5.94
C GLY A 157 -12.82 9.11 4.62
N TYR A 158 -11.67 8.63 4.17
CA TYR A 158 -11.54 7.78 2.97
C TYR A 158 -11.45 6.31 3.36
N GLY A 159 -12.06 5.45 2.52
CA GLY A 159 -11.87 4.02 2.57
C GLY A 159 -10.70 3.57 1.72
N PHE A 160 -10.33 2.32 1.85
CA PHE A 160 -9.35 1.68 0.98
C PHE A 160 -9.83 0.31 0.54
N HIS A 161 -9.37 -0.11 -0.62
CA HIS A 161 -9.44 -1.47 -1.08
C HIS A 161 -8.06 -1.94 -1.49
N VAL A 162 -7.89 -3.24 -1.64
CA VAL A 162 -6.57 -3.80 -1.89
C VAL A 162 -6.59 -4.78 -3.05
N ILE A 163 -5.47 -4.88 -3.74
CA ILE A 163 -5.14 -6.00 -4.60
C ILE A 163 -3.94 -6.73 -3.99
N VAL A 164 -3.98 -8.05 -4.03
CA VAL A 164 -2.96 -8.92 -3.47
C VAL A 164 -2.65 -10.07 -4.42
N ALA A 165 -1.40 -10.49 -4.48
CA ALA A 165 -0.96 -11.68 -5.20
C ALA A 165 0.13 -12.41 -4.42
N ASP A 166 0.25 -13.73 -4.62
CA ASP A 166 1.25 -14.56 -3.96
C ASP A 166 2.06 -15.43 -4.93
N ALA A 167 3.07 -16.12 -4.41
CA ALA A 167 3.98 -16.96 -5.16
C ALA A 167 3.32 -18.20 -5.81
N SER A 168 2.10 -18.57 -5.43
CA SER A 168 1.33 -19.63 -6.12
C SER A 168 0.72 -19.12 -7.43
N GLY A 169 0.64 -17.80 -7.62
CA GLY A 169 -0.05 -17.12 -8.70
C GLY A 169 -1.52 -16.84 -8.40
N ALA A 170 -1.97 -17.10 -7.17
CA ALA A 170 -3.24 -16.63 -6.70
C ALA A 170 -3.23 -15.09 -6.61
N SER A 171 -4.39 -14.48 -6.85
CA SER A 171 -4.59 -13.05 -6.67
C SER A 171 -6.02 -12.77 -6.25
N ALA A 172 -6.21 -11.69 -5.51
CA ALA A 172 -7.52 -11.22 -5.09
C ALA A 172 -7.57 -9.69 -5.08
N VAL A 173 -8.77 -9.17 -5.34
CA VAL A 173 -9.18 -7.81 -4.97
C VAL A 173 -10.12 -7.95 -3.78
N ILE A 174 -9.90 -7.15 -2.76
CA ILE A 174 -10.68 -7.14 -1.52
C ILE A 174 -11.25 -5.74 -1.33
N GLU A 175 -12.57 -5.67 -1.22
CA GLU A 175 -13.36 -4.47 -0.98
C GLU A 175 -14.26 -4.67 0.24
N TYR A 176 -14.69 -3.59 0.88
CA TYR A 176 -15.67 -3.64 1.96
C TYR A 176 -16.94 -2.93 1.51
N ILE A 177 -17.97 -3.71 1.18
CA ILE A 177 -19.23 -3.25 0.62
C ILE A 177 -20.35 -3.60 1.60
N ASP A 178 -21.14 -2.60 1.99
CA ASP A 178 -22.26 -2.77 2.93
C ASP A 178 -21.86 -3.48 4.24
N GLU A 179 -20.67 -3.11 4.77
CA GLU A 179 -20.11 -3.60 6.04
C GLU A 179 -19.55 -5.04 5.99
N GLU A 180 -19.47 -5.64 4.79
CA GLU A 180 -18.93 -6.99 4.59
C GLU A 180 -17.71 -6.98 3.68
N MET A 181 -16.78 -7.91 3.91
CA MET A 181 -15.65 -8.13 3.03
C MET A 181 -16.10 -8.86 1.76
N VAL A 182 -15.91 -8.23 0.62
CA VAL A 182 -16.14 -8.80 -0.71
C VAL A 182 -14.81 -9.14 -1.35
N VAL A 183 -14.66 -10.39 -1.80
CA VAL A 183 -13.43 -10.92 -2.39
C VAL A 183 -13.67 -11.32 -3.84
N TYR A 184 -12.95 -10.69 -4.75
CA TYR A 184 -12.86 -11.11 -6.14
C TYR A 184 -11.60 -11.94 -6.34
N THR A 185 -11.74 -13.18 -6.78
CA THR A 185 -10.63 -14.10 -7.05
C THR A 185 -11.01 -15.13 -8.12
N GLY A 186 -10.03 -15.77 -8.76
CA GLY A 186 -10.26 -16.78 -9.77
C GLY A 186 -11.21 -16.28 -10.88
N LYS A 187 -12.37 -16.93 -11.02
CA LYS A 187 -13.37 -16.57 -12.05
C LYS A 187 -14.05 -15.22 -11.82
N THR A 188 -14.13 -14.76 -10.56
CA THR A 188 -14.71 -13.44 -10.23
C THR A 188 -13.72 -12.31 -10.39
N LEU A 189 -12.43 -12.61 -10.67
CA LEU A 189 -11.36 -11.66 -10.96
C LEU A 189 -10.82 -11.88 -12.39
N PRO A 190 -11.65 -11.71 -13.44
CA PRO A 190 -11.22 -11.96 -14.81
C PRO A 190 -10.14 -10.98 -15.30
N VAL A 191 -10.11 -9.76 -14.78
CA VAL A 191 -9.07 -8.76 -15.02
C VAL A 191 -8.38 -8.47 -13.69
N ARG A 192 -7.10 -8.79 -13.59
CA ARG A 192 -6.32 -8.65 -12.37
C ARG A 192 -5.72 -7.24 -12.25
N ALA A 193 -6.59 -6.26 -12.15
CA ALA A 193 -6.24 -4.84 -12.04
C ALA A 193 -7.17 -4.15 -11.06
N LEU A 194 -6.74 -3.00 -10.52
CA LEU A 194 -7.49 -2.17 -9.60
C LEU A 194 -7.15 -0.69 -9.80
N SER A 195 -8.13 0.20 -9.64
CA SER A 195 -7.98 1.65 -9.62
C SER A 195 -8.93 2.23 -8.55
N ASN A 196 -9.02 3.52 -8.36
CA ASN A 196 -9.75 4.17 -7.26
C ASN A 196 -11.29 4.20 -7.41
N ILE A 197 -11.86 3.18 -8.01
CA ILE A 197 -13.31 2.92 -8.06
C ILE A 197 -13.57 1.45 -7.76
N SER A 198 -14.77 1.10 -7.32
CA SER A 198 -15.09 -0.31 -7.02
C SER A 198 -14.80 -1.21 -8.23
N TYR A 199 -14.31 -2.42 -7.96
CA TYR A 199 -13.87 -3.36 -8.98
C TYR A 199 -14.94 -3.66 -10.02
N GLU A 200 -16.18 -3.88 -9.58
CA GLU A 200 -17.30 -4.14 -10.50
C GLU A 200 -17.53 -2.99 -11.47
N LYS A 201 -17.51 -1.74 -10.99
CA LYS A 201 -17.69 -0.55 -11.84
C LYS A 201 -16.53 -0.40 -12.83
N ALA A 202 -15.29 -0.63 -12.37
CA ALA A 202 -14.11 -0.60 -13.23
C ALA A 202 -14.18 -1.63 -14.34
N LEU A 203 -14.51 -2.88 -13.99
CA LEU A 203 -14.65 -4.00 -14.92
C LEU A 203 -15.80 -3.77 -15.91
N TRP A 204 -16.94 -3.29 -15.42
CA TRP A 204 -18.09 -2.99 -16.28
C TRP A 204 -17.75 -1.88 -17.29
N SER A 205 -17.14 -0.80 -16.83
CA SER A 205 -16.71 0.31 -17.69
C SER A 205 -15.73 -0.16 -18.77
N TYR A 206 -14.76 -0.98 -18.39
CA TYR A 206 -13.78 -1.54 -19.31
C TYR A 206 -14.40 -2.41 -20.41
N ARG A 207 -15.37 -3.28 -20.04
CA ARG A 207 -16.00 -4.22 -20.98
C ARG A 207 -17.03 -3.61 -21.90
N ASN A 208 -17.66 -2.52 -21.51
CA ASN A 208 -18.81 -1.96 -22.22
C ASN A 208 -18.51 -0.62 -22.89
N ASP A 209 -17.24 -0.17 -22.93
CA ASP A 209 -16.89 1.19 -23.38
C ASP A 209 -17.84 2.25 -22.80
N GLY A 210 -18.10 2.14 -21.49
CA GLY A 210 -19.16 2.84 -20.78
C GLY A 210 -19.29 4.31 -21.16
N PRO A 211 -20.50 4.87 -21.16
CA PRO A 211 -20.72 6.24 -21.59
C PRO A 211 -19.91 7.21 -20.76
N ARG A 212 -19.21 8.14 -21.42
CA ARG A 212 -18.30 9.12 -20.77
C ARG A 212 -18.96 9.97 -19.66
N TRP A 213 -20.27 10.06 -19.63
CA TRP A 213 -21.00 10.79 -18.58
C TRP A 213 -20.97 10.14 -17.18
N TRP A 214 -20.69 8.84 -17.09
CA TRP A 214 -20.50 8.13 -15.82
C TRP A 214 -19.17 8.57 -15.14
N TRP A 215 -18.27 9.18 -15.87
CA TRP A 215 -16.97 9.62 -15.37
C TRP A 215 -17.02 10.90 -14.55
N PHE A 216 -18.18 11.59 -14.54
CA PHE A 216 -18.37 12.72 -13.66
C PHE A 216 -18.30 12.28 -12.20
N GLY A 217 -17.26 12.69 -11.47
CA GLY A 217 -16.98 12.33 -10.08
C GLY A 217 -16.12 11.08 -9.85
N MET A 218 -15.74 10.33 -10.92
CA MET A 218 -14.82 9.18 -10.81
C MET A 218 -13.38 9.53 -11.24
N GLY A 219 -13.12 10.75 -11.63
CA GLY A 219 -11.83 11.16 -12.17
C GLY A 219 -11.44 10.35 -13.40
N ASP A 220 -10.15 10.05 -13.54
CA ASP A 220 -9.59 9.23 -14.62
C ASP A 220 -9.46 7.73 -14.26
N SER A 221 -9.99 7.29 -13.10
CA SER A 221 -9.87 5.91 -12.61
C SER A 221 -10.31 4.83 -13.60
N PRO A 222 -11.46 4.97 -14.33
CA PRO A 222 -11.86 4.00 -15.34
C PRO A 222 -10.86 3.90 -16.50
N HIS A 223 -10.29 5.03 -16.92
CA HIS A 223 -9.29 5.06 -17.98
C HIS A 223 -8.01 4.34 -17.57
N ARG A 224 -7.49 4.63 -16.37
CA ARG A 224 -6.28 4.01 -15.84
C ARG A 224 -6.46 2.51 -15.64
N PHE A 225 -7.62 2.07 -15.13
CA PHE A 225 -7.96 0.64 -15.08
C PHE A 225 -7.89 0.02 -16.49
N ALA A 226 -8.50 0.65 -17.49
CA ALA A 226 -8.51 0.14 -18.85
C ALA A 226 -7.11 0.06 -19.46
N GLU A 227 -6.21 1.01 -19.17
CA GLU A 227 -4.84 1.00 -19.66
C GLU A 227 -4.03 -0.20 -19.11
N VAL A 228 -4.10 -0.45 -17.80
CA VAL A 228 -3.40 -1.60 -17.23
C VAL A 228 -4.09 -2.92 -17.57
N ALA A 229 -5.41 -2.96 -17.68
CA ALA A 229 -6.17 -4.13 -18.12
C ALA A 229 -5.75 -4.60 -19.52
N ARG A 230 -5.65 -3.67 -20.46
CA ARG A 230 -5.10 -3.95 -21.81
C ARG A 230 -3.67 -4.47 -21.73
N GLY A 231 -2.82 -3.85 -20.89
CA GLY A 231 -1.44 -4.31 -20.69
C GLY A 231 -1.36 -5.75 -20.17
N VAL A 232 -2.27 -6.15 -19.29
CA VAL A 232 -2.36 -7.53 -18.77
C VAL A 232 -2.87 -8.50 -19.84
N GLU A 233 -3.95 -8.14 -20.55
CA GLU A 233 -4.58 -9.02 -21.56
C GLU A 233 -3.74 -9.16 -22.84
N GLN A 234 -2.99 -8.13 -23.21
CA GLN A 234 -2.13 -8.12 -24.41
C GLN A 234 -0.71 -8.62 -24.11
N TYR A 235 -0.42 -9.07 -22.90
CA TYR A 235 0.90 -9.61 -22.59
C TYR A 235 1.12 -10.94 -23.30
N GLU A 236 2.10 -10.96 -24.20
CA GLU A 236 2.52 -12.14 -24.95
C GLU A 236 3.97 -12.51 -24.57
N PRO A 237 4.20 -13.63 -23.88
CA PRO A 237 5.54 -14.05 -23.46
C PRO A 237 6.56 -14.14 -24.58
N SER A 238 6.12 -14.48 -25.81
CA SER A 238 6.98 -14.61 -26.99
C SER A 238 7.53 -13.28 -27.50
N THR A 239 6.81 -12.18 -27.28
CA THR A 239 7.19 -10.83 -27.72
C THR A 239 7.66 -9.95 -26.57
N HIS A 240 7.19 -10.19 -25.36
CA HIS A 240 7.53 -9.44 -24.15
C HIS A 240 8.56 -10.21 -23.32
N THR A 241 9.80 -10.30 -23.79
CA THR A 241 10.87 -11.06 -23.11
C THR A 241 11.34 -10.44 -21.79
N ASN A 242 10.97 -9.18 -21.53
CA ASN A 242 11.26 -8.47 -20.28
C ASN A 242 9.96 -8.01 -19.62
N SER A 243 9.46 -8.81 -18.70
CA SER A 243 8.19 -8.56 -18.00
C SER A 243 8.21 -7.27 -17.17
N THR A 244 9.34 -6.94 -16.57
CA THR A 244 9.52 -5.71 -15.79
C THR A 244 9.39 -4.47 -16.67
N ARG A 245 10.01 -4.48 -17.85
CA ARG A 245 9.88 -3.38 -18.81
C ARG A 245 8.44 -3.22 -19.25
N HIS A 246 7.78 -4.30 -19.65
CA HIS A 246 6.37 -4.28 -20.06
C HIS A 246 5.46 -3.71 -18.95
N ALA A 247 5.70 -4.12 -17.70
CA ALA A 247 4.96 -3.60 -16.56
C ALA A 247 5.20 -2.09 -16.35
N LEU A 248 6.46 -1.64 -16.41
CA LEU A 248 6.78 -0.21 -16.30
C LEU A 248 6.15 0.61 -17.44
N GLU A 249 6.13 0.10 -18.68
CA GLU A 249 5.48 0.75 -19.80
C GLU A 249 3.95 0.81 -19.63
N SER A 250 3.33 -0.22 -19.06
CA SER A 250 1.91 -0.23 -18.75
C SER A 250 1.59 0.80 -17.65
N LEU A 251 2.44 0.92 -16.62
CA LEU A 251 2.31 1.95 -15.60
C LEU A 251 2.48 3.37 -16.16
N VAL A 252 3.35 3.56 -17.17
CA VAL A 252 3.50 4.86 -17.85
C VAL A 252 2.22 5.26 -18.57
N ARG A 253 1.58 4.33 -19.27
CA ARG A 253 0.31 4.61 -19.96
C ARG A 253 -0.83 4.97 -18.98
N ALA A 254 -0.81 4.36 -17.79
CA ALA A 254 -1.77 4.64 -16.73
C ALA A 254 -1.37 5.81 -15.81
N ALA A 255 -0.16 6.36 -15.97
CA ALA A 255 0.30 7.48 -15.15
C ALA A 255 -0.45 8.78 -15.52
N ASN A 256 -0.58 9.66 -14.53
CA ASN A 256 -1.11 10.99 -14.72
C ASN A 256 -0.20 12.03 -14.03
N GLN A 257 -0.62 13.30 -14.02
CA GLN A 257 0.15 14.40 -13.42
C GLN A 257 0.36 14.27 -11.89
N TYR A 258 -0.34 13.37 -11.24
CA TYR A 258 -0.28 13.11 -9.80
C TYR A 258 0.54 11.87 -9.44
N THR A 259 1.07 11.16 -10.42
CA THR A 259 1.92 9.98 -10.18
C THR A 259 3.21 10.40 -9.48
N LEU A 260 3.44 9.91 -8.28
CA LEU A 260 4.66 10.16 -7.51
C LEU A 260 5.72 9.10 -7.81
N TRP A 261 5.35 7.83 -7.77
CA TRP A 261 6.24 6.72 -8.10
C TRP A 261 5.52 5.52 -8.70
N SER A 262 6.29 4.70 -9.38
CA SER A 262 5.89 3.41 -9.93
C SER A 262 6.74 2.30 -9.33
N VAL A 263 6.13 1.18 -8.96
CA VAL A 263 6.82 0.00 -8.40
C VAL A 263 6.42 -1.24 -9.18
N VAL A 264 7.38 -2.12 -9.45
CA VAL A 264 7.18 -3.43 -10.07
C VAL A 264 7.85 -4.48 -9.20
N TYR A 265 7.10 -5.48 -8.80
CA TYR A 265 7.57 -6.65 -8.05
C TYR A 265 7.56 -7.87 -8.99
N ASN A 266 8.67 -8.57 -9.09
CA ASN A 266 8.70 -9.94 -9.58
C ASN A 266 8.65 -10.85 -8.36
N ILE A 267 7.48 -11.45 -8.13
CA ILE A 267 7.19 -12.21 -6.91
C ILE A 267 8.08 -13.45 -6.81
N ASP A 268 8.27 -14.19 -7.91
CA ASP A 268 9.06 -15.43 -7.90
C ASP A 268 10.54 -15.17 -7.62
N LYS A 269 11.07 -14.06 -8.15
CA LYS A 269 12.48 -13.67 -7.97
C LYS A 269 12.71 -12.87 -6.69
N ARG A 270 11.67 -12.47 -5.97
CA ARG A 270 11.75 -11.56 -4.82
C ARG A 270 12.53 -10.28 -5.17
N LYS A 271 12.30 -9.72 -6.37
CA LYS A 271 12.96 -8.49 -6.86
C LYS A 271 11.96 -7.38 -7.02
N ILE A 272 12.41 -6.16 -6.74
CA ILE A 272 11.61 -4.96 -6.79
C ILE A 272 12.32 -3.93 -7.66
N TRP A 273 11.61 -3.33 -8.62
CA TRP A 273 12.05 -2.17 -9.38
C TRP A 273 11.13 -1.00 -9.08
N PHE A 274 11.70 0.17 -8.94
CA PHE A 274 10.91 1.37 -8.68
C PHE A 274 11.57 2.59 -9.30
N ARG A 275 10.75 3.60 -9.56
CA ARG A 275 11.17 4.92 -10.01
C ARG A 275 10.20 5.96 -9.51
N THR A 276 10.65 7.21 -9.41
CA THR A 276 9.82 8.35 -9.07
C THR A 276 9.79 9.34 -10.23
N VAL A 277 8.77 10.20 -10.26
CA VAL A 277 8.70 11.27 -11.27
C VAL A 277 9.82 12.29 -11.06
N ARG A 278 10.21 12.53 -9.80
CA ARG A 278 11.30 13.46 -9.46
C ARG A 278 12.66 13.00 -9.96
N SER A 279 12.97 11.72 -9.79
CA SER A 279 14.27 11.18 -10.16
C SER A 279 14.31 10.63 -11.60
N GLY A 280 13.20 10.05 -12.10
CA GLY A 280 13.15 9.37 -13.40
C GLY A 280 14.00 8.08 -13.50
N ASN A 281 14.97 7.92 -12.61
CA ASN A 281 15.89 6.79 -12.60
C ASN A 281 15.21 5.52 -12.09
N THR A 282 15.36 4.42 -12.84
CA THR A 282 14.89 3.11 -12.36
C THR A 282 15.92 2.49 -11.43
N LYS A 283 15.49 2.21 -10.21
CA LYS A 283 16.24 1.56 -9.14
C LYS A 283 15.73 0.13 -8.98
N HIS A 284 16.56 -0.75 -8.44
CA HIS A 284 16.12 -2.09 -8.09
C HIS A 284 16.87 -2.65 -6.89
N ILE A 285 16.20 -3.58 -6.21
CA ILE A 285 16.71 -4.36 -5.09
C ILE A 285 16.17 -5.79 -5.19
N ALA A 286 16.80 -6.72 -4.48
CA ALA A 286 16.27 -8.04 -4.21
C ALA A 286 16.07 -8.20 -2.70
N LEU A 287 15.06 -8.97 -2.27
CA LEU A 287 14.90 -9.24 -0.84
C LEU A 287 16.12 -9.97 -0.25
N SER A 288 16.81 -10.76 -1.07
CA SER A 288 18.07 -11.41 -0.67
C SER A 288 19.25 -10.47 -0.39
N ASP A 289 19.10 -9.18 -0.71
CA ASP A 289 20.11 -8.17 -0.38
C ASP A 289 20.08 -7.79 1.11
N PHE A 290 19.03 -8.19 1.85
CA PHE A 290 18.78 -7.77 3.22
C PHE A 290 18.71 -8.94 4.19
N ASP A 291 19.19 -8.69 5.40
CA ASP A 291 18.96 -9.57 6.55
C ASP A 291 17.65 -9.13 7.25
N PHE A 292 16.67 -10.03 7.28
CA PHE A 292 15.39 -9.80 7.95
C PHE A 292 15.35 -10.36 9.37
N SER A 293 16.47 -10.85 9.92
CA SER A 293 16.50 -11.30 11.30
C SER A 293 16.14 -10.16 12.25
N CYS A 294 15.62 -10.52 13.40
CA CYS A 294 15.21 -9.55 14.42
C CYS A 294 16.38 -8.66 14.87
N ASP A 295 17.60 -9.23 14.96
CA ASP A 295 18.79 -8.52 15.43
C ASP A 295 19.44 -7.63 14.36
N ALA A 296 19.04 -7.77 13.09
CA ALA A 296 19.54 -6.93 12.01
C ALA A 296 19.09 -5.47 12.19
N PRO A 297 19.81 -4.49 11.65
CA PRO A 297 19.37 -3.10 11.68
C PRO A 297 18.07 -2.94 10.83
N SER A 298 17.11 -2.15 11.31
CA SER A 298 16.04 -1.65 10.44
C SER A 298 16.66 -0.68 9.44
N LEU A 299 16.36 -0.86 8.15
CA LEU A 299 16.95 -0.07 7.07
C LEU A 299 15.89 0.76 6.37
N MET A 300 16.28 1.91 5.86
CA MET A 300 15.41 2.80 5.06
C MET A 300 16.15 3.41 3.89
N LEU A 301 15.41 3.80 2.86
CA LEU A 301 15.88 4.54 1.71
C LEU A 301 14.82 5.59 1.33
N ASP A 302 15.25 6.81 1.06
CA ASP A 302 14.36 7.81 0.43
C ASP A 302 13.94 7.30 -0.96
N VAL A 303 12.63 7.21 -1.20
CA VAL A 303 12.09 6.75 -2.49
C VAL A 303 12.55 7.64 -3.65
N ASP A 304 12.77 8.94 -3.38
CA ASP A 304 13.18 9.96 -4.36
C ASP A 304 14.70 10.04 -4.58
N THR A 305 15.49 9.14 -3.96
CA THR A 305 16.93 9.10 -4.20
C THR A 305 17.25 9.15 -5.71
N THR A 306 18.28 9.91 -6.07
CA THR A 306 18.74 10.09 -7.46
C THR A 306 19.58 8.93 -7.98
N GLU A 307 19.85 7.93 -7.15
CA GLU A 307 20.60 6.72 -7.52
C GLU A 307 19.96 5.97 -8.68
N LEU A 308 20.73 5.13 -9.34
CA LEU A 308 20.32 4.36 -10.51
C LEU A 308 20.78 2.90 -10.38
N GLY A 309 19.96 1.96 -10.88
CA GLY A 309 20.32 0.54 -10.92
C GLY A 309 20.15 -0.15 -9.57
N HIS A 310 21.10 -0.99 -9.16
CA HIS A 310 21.05 -1.69 -7.89
C HIS A 310 21.39 -0.75 -6.74
N VAL A 311 20.49 -0.60 -5.78
CA VAL A 311 20.60 0.42 -4.73
C VAL A 311 20.57 -0.14 -3.29
N ALA A 312 20.78 -1.44 -3.12
CA ALA A 312 20.73 -2.06 -1.79
C ALA A 312 21.82 -1.48 -0.85
N ASP A 313 22.98 -1.13 -1.37
CA ASP A 313 24.09 -0.50 -0.63
C ASP A 313 23.83 0.97 -0.25
N LYS A 314 22.73 1.55 -0.72
CA LYS A 314 22.31 2.93 -0.42
C LYS A 314 21.32 3.01 0.74
N PHE A 315 20.78 1.87 1.18
CA PHE A 315 19.96 1.83 2.37
C PHE A 315 20.76 2.21 3.60
N GLN A 316 20.18 3.04 4.45
CA GLN A 316 20.78 3.50 5.69
C GLN A 316 20.04 2.88 6.87
N SER A 317 20.73 2.80 8.02
CA SER A 317 20.05 2.48 9.27
C SER A 317 18.89 3.45 9.49
N TYR A 318 17.77 2.91 9.98
CA TYR A 318 16.60 3.74 10.30
C TYR A 318 16.99 4.89 11.23
N ASP A 319 16.57 6.09 10.86
CA ASP A 319 16.76 7.32 11.59
C ASP A 319 15.40 7.95 11.94
N GLN A 320 15.12 8.10 13.23
CA GLN A 320 13.86 8.64 13.72
C GLN A 320 13.65 10.10 13.28
N GLN A 321 14.70 10.91 13.24
CA GLN A 321 14.59 12.32 12.88
C GLN A 321 14.24 12.47 11.39
N GLU A 322 14.86 11.65 10.54
CA GLU A 322 14.52 11.61 9.12
C GLU A 322 13.08 11.09 8.89
N ASN A 323 12.68 10.04 9.60
CA ASN A 323 11.29 9.58 9.56
C ASN A 323 10.29 10.67 9.99
N GLN A 324 10.59 11.39 11.06
CA GLN A 324 9.79 12.51 11.54
C GLN A 324 9.76 13.65 10.52
N ARG A 325 10.86 13.94 9.86
CA ARG A 325 10.96 14.96 8.79
C ARG A 325 10.01 14.61 7.64
N VAL A 326 10.08 13.38 7.14
CA VAL A 326 9.22 12.88 6.04
C VAL A 326 7.75 12.91 6.46
N PHE A 327 7.43 12.51 7.69
CA PHE A 327 6.08 12.56 8.24
C PHE A 327 5.54 14.00 8.30
N THR A 328 6.34 14.93 8.84
CA THR A 328 5.95 16.33 8.99
C THR A 328 5.77 17.01 7.63
N GLU A 329 6.65 16.75 6.68
CA GLU A 329 6.53 17.25 5.31
C GLU A 329 5.24 16.71 4.65
N GLY A 330 5.01 15.41 4.73
CA GLY A 330 3.82 14.78 4.17
C GLY A 330 2.53 15.35 4.74
N THR A 331 2.40 15.41 6.06
CA THR A 331 1.21 15.95 6.74
C THR A 331 0.99 17.43 6.43
N THR A 332 2.05 18.24 6.41
CA THR A 332 1.99 19.65 6.08
C THR A 332 1.49 19.88 4.64
N ASN A 333 2.03 19.11 3.68
CA ASN A 333 1.61 19.20 2.28
C ASN A 333 0.13 18.82 2.09
N TYR A 334 -0.37 17.91 2.91
CA TYR A 334 -1.81 17.58 2.99
C TYR A 334 -2.66 18.65 3.68
N GLY A 335 -2.06 19.66 4.29
CA GLY A 335 -2.77 20.64 5.11
C GLY A 335 -3.18 20.07 6.49
N ILE A 336 -2.59 18.97 6.92
CA ILE A 336 -2.86 18.34 8.22
C ILE A 336 -1.87 18.90 9.23
N ILE A 337 -2.37 19.55 10.27
CA ILE A 337 -1.53 20.05 11.38
C ILE A 337 -1.53 19.01 12.49
N VAL A 338 -0.39 18.34 12.67
CA VAL A 338 -0.15 17.42 13.78
C VAL A 338 0.64 18.16 14.85
N SER A 339 0.20 18.06 16.12
CA SER A 339 0.95 18.69 17.21
C SER A 339 2.32 18.01 17.40
N ALA A 340 3.32 18.77 17.85
CA ALA A 340 4.65 18.21 18.16
C ALA A 340 4.57 17.06 19.18
N LYS A 341 3.62 17.13 20.13
CA LYS A 341 3.39 16.08 21.12
C LYS A 341 2.86 14.80 20.47
N ASP A 342 1.89 14.91 19.55
CA ASP A 342 1.31 13.74 18.89
C ASP A 342 2.31 13.12 17.91
N THR A 343 3.09 13.96 17.24
CA THR A 343 4.19 13.49 16.39
C THR A 343 5.23 12.70 17.20
N ALA A 344 5.68 13.24 18.33
CA ALA A 344 6.60 12.55 19.22
C ALA A 344 6.04 11.21 19.71
N MET A 345 4.77 11.20 20.16
CA MET A 345 4.11 9.98 20.63
C MET A 345 4.03 8.91 19.53
N LEU A 346 3.75 9.29 18.29
CA LEU A 346 3.75 8.37 17.15
C LEU A 346 5.15 7.81 16.88
N MET A 347 6.17 8.67 16.86
CA MET A 347 7.56 8.25 16.64
C MET A 347 8.02 7.30 17.74
N ASP A 348 7.78 7.63 19.00
CA ASP A 348 8.11 6.77 20.15
C ASP A 348 7.40 5.42 20.09
N HIS A 349 6.13 5.40 19.62
CA HIS A 349 5.41 4.16 19.41
C HIS A 349 6.08 3.28 18.35
N ILE A 350 6.46 3.85 17.21
CA ILE A 350 7.15 3.12 16.13
C ILE A 350 8.53 2.61 16.61
N GLU A 351 9.23 3.37 17.44
CA GLU A 351 10.52 2.98 18.04
C GLU A 351 10.39 1.89 19.11
N SER A 352 9.22 1.75 19.72
CA SER A 352 8.99 0.73 20.76
C SER A 352 9.01 -0.71 20.23
N TYR A 353 9.04 -0.89 18.92
CA TYR A 353 9.08 -2.21 18.28
C TYR A 353 10.44 -2.88 18.45
N GLN A 354 10.46 -4.03 19.11
CA GLN A 354 11.69 -4.76 19.43
C GLN A 354 11.52 -6.25 19.21
N CYS A 355 12.62 -6.98 19.26
CA CYS A 355 12.61 -8.42 19.18
C CYS A 355 11.63 -9.03 20.20
N ALA A 356 10.82 -9.97 19.75
CA ALA A 356 10.03 -10.77 20.66
C ALA A 356 10.96 -11.63 21.54
N PRO A 357 10.59 -11.83 22.82
CA PRO A 357 11.37 -12.65 23.75
C PRO A 357 11.44 -14.12 23.33
#